data_38d9772fc356ab23e3345e42de903625
#
_entry.id   38d9772fc356ab23e3345e42de903625
#
_cell.length_a   1.000
_cell.length_b   1.000
_cell.length_c   1.000
_cell.angle_alpha   90.00
_cell.angle_beta   90.00
_cell.angle_gamma   90.00
#
_symmetry.space_group_name_H-M   'P 1'
#
loop_
_entity.id
_entity.type
_entity.pdbx_description
1 polymer ?
#
loop_
_entity_poly.entity_id
_entity_poly.type
_entity_poly.pdbx_seq_one_letter_code
_entity_poly.pdbx_strand_id
1 'polypeptide(L)'
;CVPGNHDMKLMRKLRGKDVQITHGLANSLAEIDTLPNEHRTAFCTELADFLDGLVSHYVLDEGKLVVAYAGMKAEMQGRGSAKVRDFALFGETTGETDEFGLPVRYNWASEYRGGAAVVYGHTPIPEPEWLNRTINIDTGCVFGGMLTALRYPEKEIISVPAIQTYAEPAKPFM
;
A
#
# COMPACT_ATOMS: atom_id res chain seq x y z
N CYS A 1 -3.64 8.75 -6.43
CA CYS A 1 -3.11 7.59 -5.71
C CYS A 1 -3.82 7.42 -4.37
N VAL A 2 -3.63 6.29 -3.71
CA VAL A 2 -4.06 6.00 -2.34
C VAL A 2 -2.82 5.94 -1.44
N PRO A 3 -2.92 6.31 -0.15
CA PRO A 3 -1.78 6.24 0.75
C PRO A 3 -1.50 4.81 1.18
N GLY A 4 -0.22 4.46 1.29
CA GLY A 4 0.23 3.27 1.99
C GLY A 4 0.60 3.57 3.45
N ASN A 5 0.80 2.53 4.25
CA ASN A 5 1.20 2.67 5.64
C ASN A 5 2.59 3.34 5.78
N HIS A 6 3.49 3.13 4.81
CA HIS A 6 4.80 3.79 4.78
C HIS A 6 4.70 5.27 4.45
N ASP A 7 3.80 5.67 3.54
CA ASP A 7 3.52 7.07 3.23
C ASP A 7 3.01 7.81 4.47
N MET A 8 2.10 7.20 5.23
CA MET A 8 1.58 7.77 6.48
C MET A 8 2.67 7.89 7.55
N LYS A 9 3.61 6.96 7.56
CA LYS A 9 4.76 7.00 8.48
C LYS A 9 5.72 8.12 8.10
N LEU A 10 6.03 8.28 6.82
CA LEU A 10 6.83 9.39 6.30
C LEU A 10 6.17 10.74 6.61
N MET A 11 4.91 10.91 6.28
CA MET A 11 4.14 12.13 6.55
C MET A 11 4.22 12.53 8.03
N ARG A 12 4.00 11.57 8.95
CA ARG A 12 4.10 11.83 10.40
C ARG A 12 5.51 12.26 10.80
N LYS A 13 6.56 11.67 10.21
CA LYS A 13 7.96 12.05 10.46
C LYS A 13 8.23 13.45 9.97
N LEU A 14 7.82 13.80 8.76
CA LEU A 14 7.97 15.14 8.20
C LEU A 14 7.25 16.22 9.02
N ARG A 15 6.15 15.87 9.67
CA ARG A 15 5.42 16.72 10.62
C ARG A 15 6.00 16.71 12.05
N GLY A 16 7.23 16.21 12.22
CA GLY A 16 7.95 16.25 13.52
C GLY A 16 7.45 15.24 14.55
N LYS A 17 6.64 14.23 14.15
CA LYS A 17 6.24 13.18 15.09
C LYS A 17 7.36 12.17 15.28
N ASP A 18 7.48 11.62 16.47
CA ASP A 18 8.36 10.49 16.70
C ASP A 18 7.79 9.22 16.05
N VAL A 19 8.56 8.62 15.16
CA VAL A 19 8.20 7.38 14.45
C VAL A 19 9.42 6.46 14.36
N GLN A 20 9.22 5.16 14.49
CA GLN A 20 10.29 4.20 14.27
C GLN A 20 10.73 4.23 12.79
N ILE A 21 12.03 4.37 12.58
CA ILE A 21 12.63 4.36 11.24
C ILE A 21 12.94 2.90 10.87
N THR A 22 12.02 2.28 10.12
CA THR A 22 12.10 0.88 9.69
C THR A 22 11.61 0.74 8.24
N HIS A 23 11.87 -0.40 7.62
CA HIS A 23 11.32 -0.78 6.31
C HIS A 23 11.55 0.26 5.20
N GLY A 24 12.79 0.67 5.00
CA GLY A 24 13.15 1.60 3.90
C GLY A 24 12.88 3.08 4.16
N LEU A 25 12.21 3.45 5.27
CA LEU A 25 11.98 4.87 5.61
C LEU A 25 13.30 5.66 5.73
N ALA A 26 14.38 5.02 6.20
CA ALA A 26 15.70 5.63 6.26
C ALA A 26 16.21 6.08 4.89
N ASN A 27 15.98 5.28 3.84
CA ASN A 27 16.40 5.60 2.48
C ASN A 27 15.64 6.84 1.95
N SER A 28 14.31 6.88 2.13
CA SER A 28 13.50 8.03 1.74
C SER A 28 13.93 9.32 2.47
N LEU A 29 14.25 9.23 3.76
CA LEU A 29 14.76 10.38 4.50
C LEU A 29 16.14 10.81 4.03
N ALA A 30 17.03 9.85 3.72
CA ALA A 30 18.36 10.14 3.18
C ALA A 30 18.27 10.83 1.80
N GLU A 31 17.36 10.41 0.94
CA GLU A 31 17.09 11.08 -0.34
C GLU A 31 16.62 12.53 -0.14
N ILE A 32 15.68 12.76 0.78
CA ILE A 32 15.23 14.11 1.14
C ILE A 32 16.40 14.96 1.66
N ASP A 33 17.32 14.36 2.43
CA ASP A 33 18.49 15.04 2.97
C ASP A 33 19.51 15.45 1.91
N THR A 34 19.46 14.88 0.70
CA THR A 34 20.29 15.32 -0.45
C THR A 34 19.80 16.63 -1.07
N LEU A 35 18.56 17.05 -0.78
CA LEU A 35 18.04 18.31 -1.30
C LEU A 35 18.77 19.51 -0.72
N PRO A 36 18.98 20.59 -1.50
CA PRO A 36 19.51 21.84 -1.00
C PRO A 36 18.68 22.36 0.18
N ASN A 37 19.35 22.85 1.23
CA ASN A 37 18.69 23.31 2.46
C ASN A 37 17.59 24.35 2.19
N GLU A 38 17.79 25.21 1.23
CA GLU A 38 16.84 26.27 0.83
C GLU A 38 15.51 25.71 0.27
N HIS A 39 15.52 24.51 -0.30
CA HIS A 39 14.32 23.86 -0.89
C HIS A 39 13.73 22.79 0.00
N ARG A 40 14.54 22.19 0.89
CA ARG A 40 14.15 21.03 1.69
C ARG A 40 12.92 21.28 2.55
N THR A 41 12.85 22.42 3.25
CA THR A 41 11.71 22.72 4.13
C THR A 41 10.41 22.86 3.34
N ALA A 42 10.43 23.56 2.21
CA ALA A 42 9.26 23.70 1.36
C ALA A 42 8.82 22.33 0.81
N PHE A 43 9.76 21.55 0.28
CA PHE A 43 9.50 20.22 -0.23
C PHE A 43 8.88 19.29 0.85
N CYS A 44 9.45 19.28 2.07
CA CYS A 44 8.91 18.46 3.16
C CYS A 44 7.48 18.84 3.54
N THR A 45 7.18 20.14 3.53
CA THR A 45 5.84 20.65 3.81
C THR A 45 4.86 20.22 2.71
N GLU A 46 5.20 20.47 1.45
CA GLU A 46 4.37 20.09 0.29
C GLU A 46 4.12 18.57 0.23
N LEU A 47 5.18 17.77 0.46
CA LEU A 47 5.06 16.32 0.50
C LEU A 47 4.16 15.84 1.64
N ALA A 48 4.32 16.42 2.83
CA ALA A 48 3.47 16.06 3.98
C ALA A 48 2.00 16.43 3.75
N ASP A 49 1.73 17.58 3.15
CA ASP A 49 0.38 18.04 2.82
C ASP A 49 -0.25 17.18 1.71
N PHE A 50 0.52 16.85 0.68
CA PHE A 50 0.08 15.92 -0.37
C PHE A 50 -0.32 14.56 0.22
N LEU A 51 0.52 13.95 1.05
CA LEU A 51 0.26 12.64 1.65
C LEU A 51 -0.95 12.67 2.60
N ASP A 52 -1.13 13.75 3.36
CA ASP A 52 -2.26 13.92 4.27
C ASP A 52 -3.59 14.11 3.54
N GLY A 53 -3.53 14.73 2.36
CA GLY A 53 -4.69 14.94 1.48
C GLY A 53 -5.17 13.70 0.74
N LEU A 54 -4.41 12.60 0.77
CA LEU A 54 -4.79 11.37 0.06
C LEU A 54 -6.01 10.69 0.70
N VAL A 55 -6.96 10.28 -0.14
CA VAL A 55 -8.12 9.51 0.27
C VAL A 55 -7.75 8.05 0.50
N SER A 56 -8.40 7.39 1.46
CA SER A 56 -8.08 6.01 1.84
C SER A 56 -8.32 4.99 0.72
N HIS A 57 -9.26 5.27 -0.18
CA HIS A 57 -9.60 4.43 -1.32
C HIS A 57 -10.40 5.21 -2.35
N TYR A 58 -10.41 4.72 -3.58
CA TYR A 58 -11.27 5.21 -4.64
C TYR A 58 -12.36 4.19 -4.96
N VAL A 59 -13.57 4.71 -5.24
CA VAL A 59 -14.67 3.96 -5.84
C VAL A 59 -14.90 4.57 -7.22
N LEU A 60 -14.66 3.81 -8.25
CA LEU A 60 -14.59 4.24 -9.64
C LEU A 60 -15.63 3.46 -10.49
N ASP A 61 -15.84 3.92 -11.73
CA ASP A 61 -16.71 3.26 -12.71
C ASP A 61 -18.07 2.89 -12.10
N GLU A 62 -18.77 3.91 -11.58
CA GLU A 62 -20.12 3.76 -10.98
C GLU A 62 -20.19 2.65 -9.91
N GLY A 63 -19.11 2.48 -9.15
CA GLY A 63 -19.03 1.48 -8.08
C GLY A 63 -18.57 0.09 -8.52
N LYS A 64 -18.09 -0.08 -9.76
CA LYS A 64 -17.61 -1.38 -10.27
C LYS A 64 -16.14 -1.65 -9.97
N LEU A 65 -15.35 -0.61 -9.68
CA LEU A 65 -13.93 -0.72 -9.34
C LEU A 65 -13.62 0.00 -8.04
N VAL A 66 -12.88 -0.66 -7.16
CA VAL A 66 -12.35 -0.08 -5.93
C VAL A 66 -10.84 -0.26 -5.92
N VAL A 67 -10.13 0.80 -5.54
CA VAL A 67 -8.67 0.79 -5.37
C VAL A 67 -8.34 1.21 -3.95
N ALA A 68 -7.60 0.37 -3.24
CA ALA A 68 -7.13 0.64 -1.88
C ALA A 68 -5.75 0.01 -1.68
N TYR A 69 -4.98 0.49 -0.70
CA TYR A 69 -3.62 -0.01 -0.50
C TYR A 69 -3.58 -1.45 0.02
N ALA A 70 -4.28 -1.77 1.13
CA ALA A 70 -4.26 -3.12 1.71
C ALA A 70 -5.57 -3.91 1.49
N GLY A 71 -6.54 -3.31 0.83
CA GLY A 71 -7.82 -3.93 0.54
C GLY A 71 -9.02 -3.09 0.96
N MET A 72 -10.23 -3.56 0.62
CA MET A 72 -11.48 -2.89 0.99
C MET A 72 -12.65 -3.87 1.02
N LYS A 73 -13.24 -4.08 2.21
CA LYS A 73 -14.46 -4.88 2.36
C LYS A 73 -15.65 -4.18 1.72
N ALA A 74 -16.64 -4.96 1.24
CA ALA A 74 -17.80 -4.42 0.53
C ALA A 74 -18.57 -3.37 1.34
N GLU A 75 -18.77 -3.62 2.62
CA GLU A 75 -19.51 -2.72 3.53
C GLU A 75 -18.75 -1.44 3.90
N MET A 76 -17.47 -1.34 3.54
CA MET A 76 -16.61 -0.18 3.79
C MET A 76 -16.47 0.75 2.59
N GLN A 77 -16.82 0.28 1.40
CA GLN A 77 -16.65 1.02 0.15
C GLN A 77 -17.43 2.33 0.14
N GLY A 78 -16.79 3.41 -0.29
CA GLY A 78 -17.37 4.75 -0.35
C GLY A 78 -17.61 5.41 1.03
N ARG A 79 -17.15 4.82 2.13
CA ARG A 79 -17.31 5.37 3.47
C ARG A 79 -16.02 6.02 3.97
N GLY A 80 -16.18 7.13 4.73
CA GLY A 80 -15.08 7.84 5.40
C GLY A 80 -15.17 7.64 6.92
N SER A 81 -14.27 6.83 7.49
CA SER A 81 -14.11 6.72 8.95
C SER A 81 -12.71 6.24 9.28
N ALA A 82 -12.29 6.42 10.54
CA ALA A 82 -10.98 5.91 11.03
C ALA A 82 -10.86 4.40 10.78
N LYS A 83 -11.91 3.61 11.08
CA LYS A 83 -11.92 2.16 10.87
C LYS A 83 -11.73 1.79 9.39
N VAL A 84 -12.37 2.52 8.47
CA VAL A 84 -12.21 2.30 7.03
C VAL A 84 -10.80 2.65 6.58
N ARG A 85 -10.24 3.78 7.06
CA ARG A 85 -8.87 4.18 6.78
C ARG A 85 -7.86 3.16 7.30
N ASP A 86 -8.04 2.67 8.51
CA ASP A 86 -7.16 1.64 9.08
C ASP A 86 -7.20 0.35 8.28
N PHE A 87 -8.38 -0.11 7.88
CA PHE A 87 -8.50 -1.29 7.02
C PHE A 87 -7.82 -1.07 5.66
N ALA A 88 -8.03 0.09 5.02
CA ALA A 88 -7.41 0.42 3.75
C ALA A 88 -5.88 0.44 3.80
N LEU A 89 -5.30 0.84 4.96
CA LEU A 89 -3.85 0.97 5.16
C LEU A 89 -3.17 -0.32 5.63
N PHE A 90 -3.87 -1.14 6.40
CA PHE A 90 -3.25 -2.26 7.12
C PHE A 90 -3.93 -3.60 6.86
N GLY A 91 -5.12 -3.61 6.26
CA GLY A 91 -5.97 -4.81 6.18
C GLY A 91 -6.47 -5.21 7.57
N GLU A 92 -6.72 -6.48 7.76
CA GLU A 92 -7.15 -7.06 9.03
C GLU A 92 -6.12 -8.08 9.51
N THR A 93 -5.84 -8.08 10.81
CA THR A 93 -4.87 -8.99 11.41
C THR A 93 -5.54 -9.85 12.47
N THR A 94 -5.02 -11.06 12.70
CA THR A 94 -5.51 -11.97 13.75
C THR A 94 -5.12 -11.53 15.16
N GLY A 95 -4.18 -10.56 15.27
CA GLY A 95 -3.53 -10.18 16.53
C GLY A 95 -2.31 -11.03 16.86
N GLU A 96 -2.04 -12.08 16.09
CA GLU A 96 -0.85 -12.92 16.22
C GLU A 96 0.31 -12.37 15.40
N THR A 97 1.50 -12.87 15.70
CA THR A 97 2.75 -12.54 15.00
C THR A 97 3.37 -13.85 14.48
N ASP A 98 3.83 -13.86 13.25
CA ASP A 98 4.51 -15.00 12.65
C ASP A 98 5.96 -15.15 13.17
N GLU A 99 6.64 -16.21 12.74
CA GLU A 99 8.02 -16.54 13.12
C GLU A 99 9.05 -15.47 12.71
N PHE A 100 8.68 -14.58 11.76
CA PHE A 100 9.50 -13.45 11.30
C PHE A 100 9.17 -12.15 12.05
N GLY A 101 8.29 -12.17 13.05
CA GLY A 101 7.86 -11.00 13.79
C GLY A 101 6.85 -10.13 13.04
N LEU A 102 6.22 -10.64 11.98
CA LEU A 102 5.23 -9.93 11.19
C LEU A 102 3.81 -10.26 11.65
N PRO A 103 2.86 -9.29 11.61
CA PRO A 103 1.46 -9.57 11.93
C PRO A 103 0.84 -10.60 10.99
N VAL A 104 0.20 -11.62 11.55
CA VAL A 104 -0.58 -12.60 10.79
C VAL A 104 -1.86 -11.90 10.28
N ARG A 105 -2.11 -11.98 8.98
CA ARG A 105 -3.22 -11.29 8.32
C ARG A 105 -4.36 -12.22 8.01
N TYR A 106 -5.58 -11.72 8.18
CA TYR A 106 -6.76 -12.37 7.64
C TYR A 106 -6.78 -12.28 6.11
N ASN A 107 -7.10 -13.42 5.48
CA ASN A 107 -7.39 -13.42 4.05
C ASN A 107 -8.83 -12.93 3.79
N TRP A 108 -9.04 -11.63 3.97
CA TRP A 108 -10.34 -10.99 3.77
C TRP A 108 -10.89 -11.20 2.35
N ALA A 109 -10.00 -11.37 1.36
CA ALA A 109 -10.35 -11.57 -0.04
C ALA A 109 -11.09 -12.91 -0.26
N SER A 110 -10.79 -13.95 0.54
CA SER A 110 -11.49 -15.23 0.48
C SER A 110 -12.97 -15.13 0.87
N GLU A 111 -13.30 -14.17 1.73
CA GLU A 111 -14.66 -13.91 2.21
C GLU A 111 -15.37 -12.80 1.43
N TYR A 112 -14.68 -12.11 0.51
CA TYR A 112 -15.27 -11.03 -0.24
C TYR A 112 -16.42 -11.50 -1.12
N ARG A 113 -17.59 -10.81 -1.02
CA ARG A 113 -18.80 -11.08 -1.79
C ARG A 113 -19.39 -9.82 -2.42
N GLY A 114 -18.61 -8.72 -2.46
CA GLY A 114 -19.04 -7.47 -3.07
C GLY A 114 -19.16 -7.54 -4.60
N GLY A 115 -19.89 -6.59 -5.18
CA GLY A 115 -20.07 -6.48 -6.63
C GLY A 115 -18.88 -5.86 -7.36
N ALA A 116 -18.15 -4.95 -6.70
CA ALA A 116 -17.01 -4.27 -7.25
C ALA A 116 -15.78 -5.19 -7.42
N ALA A 117 -14.98 -4.95 -8.45
CA ALA A 117 -13.60 -5.43 -8.46
C ALA A 117 -12.77 -4.62 -7.46
N VAL A 118 -11.92 -5.27 -6.65
CA VAL A 118 -11.03 -4.58 -5.70
C VAL A 118 -9.58 -4.84 -6.06
N VAL A 119 -8.84 -3.76 -6.32
CA VAL A 119 -7.40 -3.80 -6.59
C VAL A 119 -6.64 -3.33 -5.36
N TYR A 120 -5.68 -4.12 -4.92
CA TYR A 120 -4.92 -3.84 -3.69
C TYR A 120 -3.50 -4.42 -3.75
N GLY A 121 -2.73 -4.23 -2.69
CA GLY A 121 -1.36 -4.71 -2.50
C GLY A 121 -1.02 -4.91 -1.02
N HIS A 122 0.09 -4.33 -0.58
CA HIS A 122 0.57 -4.29 0.81
C HIS A 122 1.22 -5.57 1.33
N THR A 123 0.73 -6.72 0.96
CA THR A 123 1.35 -8.00 1.31
C THR A 123 1.84 -8.63 0.02
N PRO A 124 3.15 -8.61 -0.24
CA PRO A 124 3.70 -9.11 -1.48
C PRO A 124 3.37 -10.58 -1.73
N ILE A 125 3.04 -10.90 -2.98
CA ILE A 125 2.79 -12.24 -3.48
C ILE A 125 3.65 -12.49 -4.72
N PRO A 126 4.02 -13.76 -5.04
CA PRO A 126 4.84 -14.04 -6.21
C PRO A 126 4.17 -13.67 -7.54
N GLU A 127 2.88 -13.97 -7.67
CA GLU A 127 2.09 -13.74 -8.88
C GLU A 127 0.70 -13.22 -8.52
N PRO A 128 0.14 -12.27 -9.31
CA PRO A 128 -1.20 -11.75 -9.06
C PRO A 128 -2.26 -12.79 -9.43
N GLU A 129 -3.20 -13.02 -8.52
CA GLU A 129 -4.30 -13.96 -8.73
C GLU A 129 -5.64 -13.31 -8.35
N TRP A 130 -6.65 -13.53 -9.20
CA TRP A 130 -8.01 -13.12 -8.88
C TRP A 130 -8.67 -14.06 -7.87
N LEU A 131 -9.13 -13.48 -6.75
CA LEU A 131 -9.88 -14.18 -5.72
C LEU A 131 -11.18 -13.42 -5.42
N ASN A 132 -12.34 -14.00 -5.69
CA ASN A 132 -13.65 -13.39 -5.43
C ASN A 132 -13.80 -11.93 -5.91
N ARG A 133 -13.40 -11.62 -7.12
CA ARG A 133 -13.36 -10.25 -7.69
C ARG A 133 -12.35 -9.31 -7.02
N THR A 134 -11.43 -9.81 -6.25
CA THR A 134 -10.32 -9.01 -5.73
C THR A 134 -9.01 -9.47 -6.36
N ILE A 135 -8.07 -8.57 -6.50
CA ILE A 135 -6.73 -8.88 -7.01
C ILE A 135 -5.68 -8.13 -6.22
N ASN A 136 -4.70 -8.87 -5.71
CA ASN A 136 -3.47 -8.31 -5.17
C ASN A 136 -2.49 -8.13 -6.34
N ILE A 137 -1.98 -6.92 -6.55
CA ILE A 137 -1.00 -6.61 -7.58
C ILE A 137 0.36 -6.22 -7.01
N ASP A 138 0.56 -6.38 -5.70
CA ASP A 138 1.87 -6.19 -5.07
C ASP A 138 2.71 -7.45 -5.30
N THR A 139 3.50 -7.44 -6.35
CA THR A 139 4.39 -8.53 -6.71
C THR A 139 5.84 -8.27 -6.30
N GLY A 140 6.01 -7.51 -5.21
CA GLY A 140 7.28 -7.35 -4.51
C GLY A 140 8.36 -6.60 -5.31
N CYS A 141 8.00 -5.60 -6.11
CA CYS A 141 8.98 -4.86 -6.93
C CYS A 141 10.16 -4.33 -6.09
N VAL A 142 9.91 -3.79 -4.90
CA VAL A 142 10.95 -3.29 -4.00
C VAL A 142 11.93 -4.38 -3.53
N PHE A 143 11.50 -5.63 -3.55
CA PHE A 143 12.28 -6.81 -3.16
C PHE A 143 12.89 -7.55 -4.37
N GLY A 144 12.93 -6.92 -5.54
CA GLY A 144 13.46 -7.53 -6.75
C GLY A 144 12.46 -8.38 -7.55
N GLY A 145 11.18 -8.38 -7.16
CA GLY A 145 10.09 -9.03 -7.90
C GLY A 145 9.65 -8.24 -9.13
N MET A 146 8.35 -8.09 -9.31
CA MET A 146 7.76 -7.44 -10.48
C MET A 146 7.04 -6.14 -10.08
N LEU A 147 7.04 -5.15 -10.97
CA LEU A 147 6.09 -4.03 -10.93
C LEU A 147 4.88 -4.44 -11.78
N THR A 148 3.75 -4.64 -11.12
CA THR A 148 2.54 -5.15 -11.76
C THR A 148 1.46 -4.09 -11.84
N ALA A 149 0.78 -4.03 -12.97
CA ALA A 149 -0.37 -3.16 -13.25
C ALA A 149 -1.56 -3.97 -13.73
N LEU A 150 -2.75 -3.53 -13.38
CA LEU A 150 -4.01 -4.02 -13.93
C LEU A 150 -4.56 -2.98 -14.90
N ARG A 151 -4.79 -3.38 -16.15
CA ARG A 151 -5.57 -2.58 -17.11
C ARG A 151 -7.06 -2.87 -16.90
N TYR A 152 -7.80 -1.82 -16.68
CA TYR A 152 -9.25 -1.91 -16.47
C TYR A 152 -9.98 -1.15 -17.61
N PRO A 153 -11.11 -1.63 -18.12
CA PRO A 153 -11.92 -2.78 -17.65
C PRO A 153 -11.51 -4.15 -18.18
N GLU A 154 -10.49 -4.25 -19.05
CA GLU A 154 -10.08 -5.47 -19.76
C GLU A 154 -9.59 -6.57 -18.80
N LYS A 155 -9.20 -6.21 -17.58
CA LYS A 155 -8.60 -7.09 -16.56
C LYS A 155 -7.28 -7.74 -17.02
N GLU A 156 -6.59 -7.06 -17.92
CA GLU A 156 -5.27 -7.48 -18.38
C GLU A 156 -4.21 -7.15 -17.33
N ILE A 157 -3.41 -8.14 -16.98
CA ILE A 157 -2.29 -7.97 -16.05
C ILE A 157 -1.01 -7.77 -16.86
N ILE A 158 -0.28 -6.70 -16.54
CA ILE A 158 0.99 -6.37 -17.16
C ILE A 158 2.03 -6.26 -16.05
N SER A 159 3.14 -6.99 -16.18
CA SER A 159 4.23 -6.96 -15.22
C SER A 159 5.56 -6.74 -15.90
N VAL A 160 6.43 -5.97 -15.25
CA VAL A 160 7.83 -5.77 -15.65
C VAL A 160 8.73 -6.11 -14.48
N PRO A 161 9.89 -6.75 -14.71
CA PRO A 161 10.81 -7.08 -13.63
C PRO A 161 11.39 -5.82 -13.00
N ALA A 162 11.64 -5.86 -11.70
CA ALA A 162 12.42 -4.85 -11.02
C ALA A 162 13.85 -4.80 -11.61
N ILE A 163 14.44 -3.62 -11.69
CA ILE A 163 15.79 -3.44 -12.20
C ILE A 163 16.81 -4.04 -11.21
N GLN A 164 16.51 -3.99 -9.92
CA GLN A 164 17.34 -4.49 -8.83
C GLN A 164 16.51 -4.74 -7.58
N THR A 165 17.09 -5.39 -6.58
CA THR A 165 16.54 -5.43 -5.22
C THR A 165 16.86 -4.12 -4.53
N TYR A 166 15.81 -3.41 -4.07
CA TYR A 166 15.94 -2.11 -3.38
C TYR A 166 15.92 -2.25 -1.87
N ALA A 167 15.34 -3.33 -1.36
CA ALA A 167 15.29 -3.66 0.07
C ALA A 167 15.20 -5.16 0.26
N GLU A 168 15.77 -5.64 1.37
CA GLU A 168 15.62 -7.04 1.77
C GLU A 168 14.25 -7.24 2.45
N PRO A 169 13.48 -8.27 2.06
CA PRO A 169 12.23 -8.58 2.70
C PRO A 169 12.44 -9.16 4.10
N ALA A 170 11.55 -8.87 5.04
CA ALA A 170 11.60 -9.42 6.40
C ALA A 170 11.40 -10.95 6.46
N LYS A 171 10.77 -11.52 5.45
CA LYS A 171 10.65 -12.96 5.21
C LYS A 171 10.95 -13.27 3.75
N PRO A 172 11.41 -14.51 3.43
CA PRO A 172 11.66 -14.88 2.05
C PRO A 172 10.46 -14.55 1.15
N PHE A 173 10.75 -13.84 0.06
CA PHE A 173 9.81 -13.53 -1.00
C PHE A 173 10.03 -14.57 -2.11
N MET A 174 9.16 -15.54 -2.20
CA MET A 174 9.20 -16.61 -3.22
C MET A 174 7.91 -16.67 -4.00
#